data_0c945465f888e8236dbcf37b2d8e9860
#
_entry.id   0c945465f888e8236dbcf37b2d8e9860
#
_cell.length_a   1.000
_cell.length_b   1.000
_cell.length_c   1.000
_cell.angle_alpha   90.00
_cell.angle_beta   90.00
_cell.angle_gamma   90.00
#
_symmetry.space_group_name_H-M   'P 1'
#
loop_
_entity.id
_entity.type
_entity.pdbx_description
1 polymer ?
#
loop_
_entity_poly.entity_id
_entity_poly.type
_entity_poly.pdbx_seq_one_letter_code
_entity_poly.pdbx_strand_id
1 'polypeptide(L)'
;MKNVLVVIDLQVGFINDNTLKVANNIRDLLYIEKYDAVIATKFTNMPGSSFDSFLGWTGMMGEEEKALLPFVEEHADIIVSKCSYSCVKNTNFIQSLLSLCDGLPEKVTLVGVDTDACVLATAIDLFELGIRPIILKDYVGSSGGDECHEAGMLLLKRSIGKEQIR
;
A
#
# COMPACT_ATOMS: atom_id res chain seq x y z
N MET A 1 21.31 -6.11 -4.47
CA MET A 1 19.87 -6.39 -4.16
C MET A 1 19.15 -5.07 -4.17
N LYS A 2 18.09 -4.91 -4.99
CA LYS A 2 17.39 -3.62 -5.11
C LYS A 2 16.53 -3.34 -3.88
N ASN A 3 16.52 -2.09 -3.44
CA ASN A 3 15.67 -1.58 -2.37
C ASN A 3 14.37 -1.04 -2.97
N VAL A 4 13.29 -1.82 -2.89
CA VAL A 4 11.99 -1.48 -3.48
C VAL A 4 11.06 -0.93 -2.41
N LEU A 5 10.46 0.22 -2.70
CA LEU A 5 9.37 0.80 -1.93
C LEU A 5 8.04 0.60 -2.66
N VAL A 6 7.02 0.16 -1.95
CA VAL A 6 5.64 0.16 -2.44
C VAL A 6 4.80 1.12 -1.59
N VAL A 7 4.27 2.14 -2.24
CA VAL A 7 3.34 3.11 -1.65
C VAL A 7 1.92 2.64 -1.94
N ILE A 8 1.23 2.15 -0.91
CA ILE A 8 -0.08 1.52 -1.05
C ILE A 8 -1.18 2.58 -0.92
N ASP A 9 -1.93 2.78 -2.00
CA ASP A 9 -3.21 3.49 -2.10
C ASP A 9 -3.22 4.88 -1.42
N LEU A 10 -2.13 5.62 -1.51
CA LEU A 10 -2.05 6.97 -0.94
C LEU A 10 -2.77 7.97 -1.86
N GLN A 11 -4.10 7.89 -1.85
CA GLN A 11 -5.05 8.58 -2.71
C GLN A 11 -5.90 9.56 -1.92
N VAL A 12 -6.41 10.59 -2.61
CA VAL A 12 -7.20 11.69 -2.01
C VAL A 12 -8.36 11.14 -1.15
N GLY A 13 -9.10 10.14 -1.62
CA GLY A 13 -10.26 9.58 -0.92
C GLY A 13 -9.94 8.82 0.37
N PHE A 14 -8.67 8.46 0.61
CA PHE A 14 -8.21 7.83 1.86
C PHE A 14 -7.57 8.81 2.84
N ILE A 15 -7.45 10.09 2.47
CA ILE A 15 -6.85 11.11 3.35
C ILE A 15 -7.92 11.75 4.21
N ASN A 16 -7.76 11.58 5.52
CA ASN A 16 -8.57 12.20 6.56
C ASN A 16 -7.70 12.52 7.79
N ASP A 17 -8.29 12.95 8.89
CA ASP A 17 -7.54 13.30 10.11
C ASP A 17 -6.67 12.16 10.64
N ASN A 18 -7.08 10.89 10.42
CA ASN A 18 -6.34 9.71 10.87
C ASN A 18 -5.12 9.38 9.98
N THR A 19 -5.14 9.77 8.71
CA THR A 19 -4.11 9.39 7.72
C THR A 19 -3.26 10.56 7.24
N LEU A 20 -3.65 11.80 7.55
CA LEU A 20 -2.91 13.00 7.11
C LEU A 20 -1.46 13.02 7.61
N LYS A 21 -1.22 12.61 8.85
CA LYS A 21 0.15 12.52 9.41
C LYS A 21 1.00 11.51 8.64
N VAL A 22 0.42 10.34 8.35
CA VAL A 22 1.10 9.28 7.57
C VAL A 22 1.41 9.76 6.15
N ALA A 23 0.47 10.45 5.50
CA ALA A 23 0.71 11.03 4.18
C ALA A 23 1.89 12.02 4.18
N ASN A 24 1.97 12.89 5.20
CA ASN A 24 3.10 13.81 5.36
C ASN A 24 4.42 13.08 5.62
N ASN A 25 4.42 12.05 6.46
CA ASN A 25 5.60 11.23 6.71
C ASN A 25 6.10 10.56 5.41
N ILE A 26 5.18 9.99 4.61
CA ILE A 26 5.52 9.36 3.33
C ILE A 26 6.06 10.38 2.33
N ARG A 27 5.49 11.59 2.29
CA ARG A 27 6.04 12.68 1.47
C ARG A 27 7.50 12.93 1.84
N ASP A 28 7.77 13.13 3.12
CA ASP A 28 9.13 13.44 3.59
C ASP A 28 10.09 12.26 3.33
N LEU A 29 9.62 11.01 3.48
CA LEU A 29 10.37 9.80 3.13
C LEU A 29 10.80 9.82 1.65
N LEU A 30 9.87 10.09 0.73
CA LEU A 30 10.11 10.08 -0.71
C LEU A 30 11.11 11.18 -1.15
N TYR A 31 11.13 12.32 -0.46
CA TYR A 31 12.11 13.39 -0.76
C TYR A 31 13.49 13.16 -0.13
N ILE A 32 13.58 12.44 0.99
CA ILE A 32 14.82 12.28 1.75
C ILE A 32 15.52 10.96 1.42
N GLU A 33 14.77 9.86 1.39
CA GLU A 33 15.31 8.51 1.19
C GLU A 33 15.36 8.13 -0.30
N LYS A 34 16.40 7.40 -0.68
CA LYS A 34 16.52 6.88 -2.04
C LYS A 34 16.21 5.39 -2.06
N TYR A 35 15.29 5.05 -2.94
CA TYR A 35 14.94 3.68 -3.29
C TYR A 35 15.42 3.39 -4.72
N ASP A 36 15.75 2.14 -5.00
CA ASP A 36 16.13 1.73 -6.35
C ASP A 36 14.92 1.63 -7.28
N ALA A 37 13.73 1.45 -6.69
CA ALA A 37 12.45 1.46 -7.40
C ALA A 37 11.31 1.83 -6.42
N VAL A 38 10.37 2.65 -6.90
CA VAL A 38 9.15 3.05 -6.20
C VAL A 38 7.94 2.61 -7.04
N ILE A 39 7.10 1.75 -6.47
CA ILE A 39 5.82 1.35 -7.06
C ILE A 39 4.71 1.98 -6.23
N ALA A 40 3.80 2.70 -6.87
CA ALA A 40 2.58 3.17 -6.24
C ALA A 40 1.40 2.30 -6.66
N THR A 41 0.49 1.98 -5.73
CA THR A 41 -0.78 1.35 -6.09
C THR A 41 -1.91 2.36 -6.08
N LYS A 42 -2.86 2.18 -6.99
CA LYS A 42 -4.04 3.02 -7.16
C LYS A 42 -5.28 2.13 -7.12
N PHE A 43 -6.00 2.17 -5.99
CA PHE A 43 -7.24 1.43 -5.83
C PHE A 43 -8.39 2.15 -6.54
N THR A 44 -9.26 1.37 -7.17
CA THR A 44 -10.49 1.84 -7.79
C THR A 44 -11.64 0.94 -7.37
N ASN A 45 -12.70 1.54 -6.83
CA ASN A 45 -13.97 0.88 -6.61
C ASN A 45 -14.87 1.07 -7.84
N MET A 46 -15.78 0.13 -8.05
CA MET A 46 -16.73 0.18 -9.16
C MET A 46 -18.13 -0.22 -8.69
N PRO A 47 -19.19 0.33 -9.32
CA PRO A 47 -20.55 -0.14 -9.08
C PRO A 47 -20.66 -1.66 -9.30
N GLY A 48 -21.33 -2.36 -8.39
CA GLY A 48 -21.49 -3.81 -8.40
C GLY A 48 -20.26 -4.61 -7.94
N SER A 49 -19.19 -3.96 -7.52
CA SER A 49 -18.04 -4.64 -6.87
C SER A 49 -18.47 -5.27 -5.54
N SER A 50 -17.62 -6.14 -4.97
CA SER A 50 -17.86 -6.68 -3.61
C SER A 50 -17.85 -5.57 -2.54
N PHE A 51 -17.09 -4.50 -2.74
CA PHE A 51 -17.07 -3.34 -1.84
C PHE A 51 -18.42 -2.61 -1.84
N ASP A 52 -19.00 -2.43 -3.02
CA ASP A 52 -20.34 -1.85 -3.17
C ASP A 52 -21.42 -2.83 -2.70
N SER A 53 -21.45 -4.04 -3.25
CA SER A 53 -22.57 -5.00 -3.08
C SER A 53 -22.63 -5.64 -1.69
N PHE A 54 -21.48 -5.88 -1.03
CA PHE A 54 -21.43 -6.59 0.26
C PHE A 54 -21.21 -5.64 1.43
N LEU A 55 -20.43 -4.58 1.24
CA LEU A 55 -20.13 -3.62 2.29
C LEU A 55 -21.01 -2.36 2.20
N GLY A 56 -21.70 -2.13 1.08
CA GLY A 56 -22.43 -0.89 0.82
C GLY A 56 -21.49 0.34 0.74
N TRP A 57 -20.21 0.10 0.43
CA TRP A 57 -19.23 1.17 0.37
C TRP A 57 -19.05 1.67 -1.06
N THR A 58 -19.35 2.95 -1.26
CA THR A 58 -19.32 3.63 -2.57
C THR A 58 -18.16 4.60 -2.74
N GLY A 59 -17.27 4.68 -1.76
CA GLY A 59 -16.04 5.50 -1.86
C GLY A 59 -15.11 5.00 -2.96
N MET A 60 -14.22 5.85 -3.42
CA MET A 60 -13.21 5.55 -4.45
C MET A 60 -13.77 5.22 -5.84
N MET A 61 -14.98 5.69 -6.14
CA MET A 61 -15.59 5.60 -7.47
C MET A 61 -15.36 6.88 -8.29
N GLY A 62 -15.27 8.04 -7.64
CA GLY A 62 -15.05 9.34 -8.27
C GLY A 62 -13.60 9.55 -8.71
N GLU A 63 -13.37 10.28 -9.80
CA GLU A 63 -12.02 10.55 -10.31
C GLU A 63 -11.15 11.34 -9.31
N GLU A 64 -11.74 12.30 -8.59
CA GLU A 64 -11.04 13.07 -7.56
C GLU A 64 -10.58 12.18 -6.39
N GLU A 65 -11.45 11.32 -5.88
CA GLU A 65 -11.12 10.39 -4.79
C GLU A 65 -10.00 9.42 -5.16
N LYS A 66 -10.00 8.96 -6.42
CA LYS A 66 -9.01 8.01 -6.94
C LYS A 66 -7.66 8.63 -7.22
N ALA A 67 -7.55 9.96 -7.29
CA ALA A 67 -6.28 10.62 -7.58
C ALA A 67 -5.23 10.27 -6.50
N LEU A 68 -4.05 9.88 -6.93
CA LEU A 68 -2.89 9.77 -6.03
C LEU A 68 -2.51 11.17 -5.54
N LEU A 69 -1.87 11.25 -4.37
CA LEU A 69 -1.29 12.51 -3.93
C LEU A 69 -0.15 12.91 -4.88
N PRO A 70 0.00 14.21 -5.25
CA PRO A 70 0.95 14.64 -6.29
C PRO A 70 2.38 14.15 -6.08
N PHE A 71 2.87 14.17 -4.85
CA PHE A 71 4.23 13.72 -4.55
C PHE A 71 4.42 12.20 -4.74
N VAL A 72 3.34 11.42 -4.69
CA VAL A 72 3.39 9.98 -4.99
C VAL A 72 3.54 9.76 -6.48
N GLU A 73 2.75 10.48 -7.30
CA GLU A 73 2.88 10.41 -8.76
C GLU A 73 4.25 10.89 -9.24
N GLU A 74 4.81 11.92 -8.60
CA GLU A 74 6.13 12.48 -8.93
C GLU A 74 7.26 11.47 -8.72
N HIS A 75 7.17 10.62 -7.68
CA HIS A 75 8.24 9.71 -7.29
C HIS A 75 8.05 8.26 -7.73
N ALA A 76 6.85 7.88 -8.19
CA ALA A 76 6.57 6.52 -8.62
C ALA A 76 7.21 6.21 -9.98
N ASP A 77 8.04 5.19 -10.04
CA ASP A 77 8.54 4.64 -11.31
C ASP A 77 7.43 3.91 -12.07
N ILE A 78 6.53 3.25 -11.34
CA ILE A 78 5.37 2.54 -11.90
C ILE A 78 4.15 2.76 -11.00
N ILE A 79 3.00 3.01 -11.63
CA ILE A 79 1.69 3.06 -10.96
C ILE A 79 0.89 1.83 -11.38
N VAL A 80 0.46 1.03 -10.40
CA VAL A 80 -0.34 -0.18 -10.61
C VAL A 80 -1.76 0.05 -10.14
N SER A 81 -2.71 0.09 -11.07
CA SER A 81 -4.14 0.17 -10.74
C SER A 81 -4.66 -1.19 -10.29
N LYS A 82 -5.50 -1.20 -9.25
CA LYS A 82 -6.10 -2.41 -8.70
C LYS A 82 -7.54 -2.17 -8.23
N CYS A 83 -8.32 -3.24 -8.10
CA CYS A 83 -9.68 -3.27 -7.57
C CYS A 83 -9.85 -4.33 -6.46
N SER A 84 -8.76 -4.65 -5.77
CA SER A 84 -8.71 -5.63 -4.66
C SER A 84 -7.91 -5.05 -3.49
N TYR A 85 -8.04 -5.63 -2.30
CA TYR A 85 -7.22 -5.23 -1.16
C TYR A 85 -5.72 -5.39 -1.47
N SER A 86 -5.30 -6.60 -1.80
CA SER A 86 -3.89 -6.87 -2.12
C SER A 86 -3.55 -6.50 -3.56
N CYS A 87 -2.43 -5.81 -3.76
CA CYS A 87 -1.88 -5.55 -5.09
C CYS A 87 -1.22 -6.78 -5.70
N VAL A 88 -0.81 -7.76 -4.89
CA VAL A 88 -0.15 -8.99 -5.36
C VAL A 88 -1.06 -9.82 -6.26
N LYS A 89 -2.38 -9.73 -6.08
CA LYS A 89 -3.38 -10.37 -6.95
C LYS A 89 -3.45 -9.76 -8.35
N ASN A 90 -2.81 -8.62 -8.56
CA ASN A 90 -2.71 -7.98 -9.87
C ASN A 90 -1.44 -8.45 -10.59
N THR A 91 -1.60 -9.07 -11.74
CA THR A 91 -0.49 -9.56 -12.56
C THR A 91 0.52 -8.46 -12.91
N ASN A 92 0.04 -7.23 -13.15
CA ASN A 92 0.91 -6.10 -13.47
C ASN A 92 1.83 -5.74 -12.30
N PHE A 93 1.41 -5.92 -11.05
CA PHE A 93 2.27 -5.68 -9.89
C PHE A 93 3.46 -6.64 -9.85
N ILE A 94 3.21 -7.93 -10.03
CA ILE A 94 4.28 -8.94 -10.07
C ILE A 94 5.20 -8.72 -11.27
N GLN A 95 4.65 -8.39 -12.43
CA GLN A 95 5.45 -8.06 -13.62
C GLN A 95 6.31 -6.82 -13.39
N SER A 96 5.81 -5.81 -12.68
CA SER A 96 6.57 -4.62 -12.30
C SER A 96 7.75 -4.98 -11.39
N LEU A 97 7.53 -5.81 -10.38
CA LEU A 97 8.62 -6.30 -9.52
C LEU A 97 9.68 -7.05 -10.32
N LEU A 98 9.27 -7.97 -11.18
CA LEU A 98 10.17 -8.75 -12.03
C LEU A 98 11.00 -7.85 -12.95
N SER A 99 10.36 -6.86 -13.59
CA SER A 99 11.00 -5.94 -14.53
C SER A 99 11.97 -4.98 -13.83
N LEU A 100 11.60 -4.45 -12.67
CA LEU A 100 12.42 -3.50 -11.93
C LEU A 100 13.60 -4.16 -11.20
N CYS A 101 13.47 -5.44 -10.83
CA CYS A 101 14.43 -6.13 -9.96
C CYS A 101 15.26 -7.23 -10.63
N ASP A 102 15.10 -7.45 -11.95
CA ASP A 102 15.71 -8.58 -12.66
C ASP A 102 15.38 -9.95 -12.04
N GLY A 103 14.13 -10.09 -11.56
CA GLY A 103 13.60 -11.23 -10.82
C GLY A 103 12.77 -10.78 -9.62
N LEU A 104 12.23 -11.73 -8.83
CA LEU A 104 11.53 -11.39 -7.60
C LEU A 104 12.53 -10.89 -6.55
N PRO A 105 12.26 -9.75 -5.90
CA PRO A 105 13.12 -9.24 -4.85
C PRO A 105 13.02 -10.12 -3.59
N GLU A 106 14.08 -10.19 -2.80
CA GLU A 106 14.05 -10.89 -1.52
C GLU A 106 13.14 -10.19 -0.50
N LYS A 107 13.08 -8.86 -0.58
CA LYS A 107 12.28 -8.03 0.32
C LYS A 107 11.68 -6.83 -0.41
N VAL A 108 10.54 -6.36 0.11
CA VAL A 108 9.83 -5.17 -0.35
C VAL A 108 9.43 -4.34 0.87
N THR A 109 9.69 -3.04 0.83
CA THR A 109 9.26 -2.11 1.87
C THR A 109 7.87 -1.59 1.55
N LEU A 110 6.95 -1.65 2.51
CA LEU A 110 5.56 -1.22 2.38
C LEU A 110 5.28 0.00 3.24
N VAL A 111 4.65 1.00 2.64
CA VAL A 111 4.08 2.19 3.29
C VAL A 111 2.70 2.47 2.70
N GLY A 112 1.89 3.30 3.34
CA GLY A 112 0.58 3.70 2.82
C GLY A 112 -0.60 3.31 3.70
N VAL A 113 -1.75 3.12 3.08
CA VAL A 113 -3.06 2.93 3.74
C VAL A 113 -3.89 1.82 3.06
N ASP A 114 -4.86 1.17 3.71
CA ASP A 114 -5.07 1.16 5.16
C ASP A 114 -4.31 0.00 5.79
N THR A 115 -3.75 0.22 6.98
CA THR A 115 -2.95 -0.78 7.70
C THR A 115 -3.68 -2.11 7.88
N ASP A 116 -4.97 -2.05 8.22
CA ASP A 116 -5.85 -3.18 8.50
C ASP A 116 -6.48 -3.81 7.26
N ALA A 117 -6.25 -3.25 6.08
CA ALA A 117 -6.85 -3.69 4.82
C ALA A 117 -5.80 -3.91 3.72
N CYS A 118 -5.54 -2.91 2.87
CA CYS A 118 -4.67 -3.08 1.70
C CYS A 118 -3.21 -3.38 2.07
N VAL A 119 -2.68 -2.75 3.12
CA VAL A 119 -1.32 -3.01 3.60
C VAL A 119 -1.23 -4.43 4.16
N LEU A 120 -2.15 -4.81 5.06
CA LEU A 120 -2.19 -6.15 5.65
C LEU A 120 -2.31 -7.25 4.58
N ALA A 121 -3.28 -7.12 3.66
CA ALA A 121 -3.50 -8.11 2.62
C ALA A 121 -2.30 -8.25 1.68
N THR A 122 -1.68 -7.13 1.29
CA THR A 122 -0.48 -7.14 0.45
C THR A 122 0.70 -7.79 1.17
N ALA A 123 0.89 -7.47 2.45
CA ALA A 123 2.00 -8.02 3.24
C ALA A 123 1.88 -9.54 3.40
N ILE A 124 0.68 -10.06 3.65
CA ILE A 124 0.43 -11.51 3.75
C ILE A 124 0.71 -12.20 2.41
N ASP A 125 0.16 -11.67 1.31
CA ASP A 125 0.36 -12.28 -0.01
C ASP A 125 1.84 -12.26 -0.45
N LEU A 126 2.59 -11.18 -0.16
CA LEU A 126 4.04 -11.15 -0.39
C LEU A 126 4.77 -12.21 0.44
N PHE A 127 4.42 -12.31 1.72
CA PHE A 127 5.02 -13.31 2.62
C PHE A 127 4.78 -14.74 2.12
N GLU A 128 3.57 -15.05 1.64
CA GLU A 128 3.23 -16.35 1.07
C GLU A 128 3.98 -16.66 -0.25
N LEU A 129 4.36 -15.62 -1.00
CA LEU A 129 5.23 -15.75 -2.17
C LEU A 129 6.73 -15.90 -1.83
N GLY A 130 7.09 -15.88 -0.55
CA GLY A 130 8.49 -15.94 -0.11
C GLY A 130 9.23 -14.59 -0.24
N ILE A 131 8.52 -13.49 -0.52
CA ILE A 131 9.06 -12.13 -0.53
C ILE A 131 8.86 -11.51 0.84
N ARG A 132 9.94 -11.12 1.52
CA ARG A 132 9.87 -10.53 2.86
C ARG A 132 9.25 -9.14 2.82
N PRO A 133 8.03 -8.91 3.36
CA PRO A 133 7.46 -7.57 3.48
C PRO A 133 8.09 -6.86 4.68
N ILE A 134 8.55 -5.64 4.50
CA ILE A 134 9.04 -4.76 5.56
C ILE A 134 8.04 -3.62 5.74
N ILE A 135 7.41 -3.52 6.89
CA ILE A 135 6.45 -2.46 7.21
C ILE A 135 7.17 -1.35 7.96
N LEU A 136 7.14 -0.14 7.43
CA LEU A 136 7.60 1.04 8.16
C LEU A 136 6.44 1.55 9.02
N LYS A 137 6.50 1.31 10.34
CA LYS A 137 5.37 1.53 11.27
C LYS A 137 4.86 2.98 11.31
N ASP A 138 5.77 3.95 11.18
CA ASP A 138 5.43 5.37 11.21
C ASP A 138 4.90 5.90 9.85
N TYR A 139 4.87 5.03 8.84
CA TYR A 139 4.49 5.32 7.46
C TYR A 139 3.30 4.47 6.98
N VAL A 140 2.58 3.85 7.91
CA VAL A 140 1.31 3.18 7.65
C VAL A 140 0.24 3.70 8.58
N GLY A 141 -1.00 3.77 8.13
CA GLY A 141 -2.14 4.25 8.90
C GLY A 141 -3.44 3.70 8.37
N SER A 142 -4.52 3.89 9.09
CA SER A 142 -5.86 3.48 8.67
C SER A 142 -6.82 4.66 8.62
N SER A 143 -7.51 4.81 7.51
CA SER A 143 -8.61 5.78 7.37
C SER A 143 -9.79 5.47 8.30
N GLY A 144 -9.88 4.21 8.77
CA GLY A 144 -10.83 3.76 9.77
C GLY A 144 -10.51 4.17 11.22
N GLY A 145 -9.35 4.83 11.46
CA GLY A 145 -8.94 5.34 12.76
C GLY A 145 -7.98 4.42 13.52
N ASP A 146 -7.66 4.85 14.74
CA ASP A 146 -6.61 4.22 15.56
C ASP A 146 -6.91 2.76 15.90
N GLU A 147 -8.16 2.43 16.23
CA GLU A 147 -8.54 1.03 16.55
C GLU A 147 -8.29 0.09 15.36
N CYS A 148 -8.65 0.53 14.14
CA CYS A 148 -8.38 -0.22 12.93
C CYS A 148 -6.88 -0.35 12.66
N HIS A 149 -6.15 0.75 12.83
CA HIS A 149 -4.69 0.75 12.69
C HIS A 149 -4.02 -0.23 13.66
N GLU A 150 -4.36 -0.17 14.95
CA GLU A 150 -3.80 -1.05 15.99
C GLU A 150 -4.13 -2.53 15.73
N ALA A 151 -5.37 -2.82 15.32
CA ALA A 151 -5.78 -4.16 14.93
C ALA A 151 -4.96 -4.66 13.73
N GLY A 152 -4.79 -3.83 12.71
CA GLY A 152 -3.95 -4.13 11.54
C GLY A 152 -2.49 -4.41 11.93
N MET A 153 -1.92 -3.58 12.80
CA MET A 153 -0.55 -3.76 13.31
C MET A 153 -0.38 -5.03 14.13
N LEU A 154 -1.39 -5.40 14.93
CA LEU A 154 -1.39 -6.66 15.68
C LEU A 154 -1.39 -7.86 14.73
N LEU A 155 -2.25 -7.83 13.72
CA LEU A 155 -2.35 -8.89 12.71
C LEU A 155 -1.08 -9.00 11.86
N LEU A 156 -0.50 -7.88 11.44
CA LEU A 156 0.79 -7.87 10.75
C LEU A 156 1.88 -8.56 11.57
N LYS A 157 2.07 -8.15 12.82
CA LYS A 157 3.06 -8.78 13.73
C LYS A 157 2.88 -10.29 13.86
N ARG A 158 1.62 -10.74 13.92
CA ARG A 158 1.28 -12.16 14.04
C ARG A 158 1.51 -12.93 12.74
N SER A 159 1.13 -12.33 11.58
CA SER A 159 1.08 -13.02 10.28
C SER A 159 2.41 -13.07 9.56
N ILE A 160 3.20 -11.98 9.63
CA ILE A 160 4.48 -11.88 8.92
C ILE A 160 5.70 -11.80 9.85
N GLY A 161 5.47 -11.75 11.17
CA GLY A 161 6.52 -11.66 12.18
C GLY A 161 6.90 -10.25 12.57
N LYS A 162 7.12 -10.04 13.87
CA LYS A 162 7.46 -8.72 14.45
C LYS A 162 8.75 -8.10 13.89
N GLU A 163 9.67 -8.94 13.41
CA GLU A 163 10.98 -8.52 12.88
C GLU A 163 10.83 -7.77 11.52
N GLN A 164 9.67 -7.89 10.88
CA GLN A 164 9.33 -7.19 9.64
C GLN A 164 8.72 -5.81 9.90
N ILE A 165 8.41 -5.45 11.15
CA ILE A 165 7.86 -4.15 11.55
C ILE A 165 9.01 -3.27 12.07
N ARG A 166 9.25 -2.13 11.45
CA ARG A 166 10.35 -1.22 11.73
C ARG A 166 9.91 0.22 11.98
#